data_c31124cbe16e610bdddb386064cf303c
#
_entry.id   c31124cbe16e610bdddb386064cf303c
#
_cell.length_a   1.000
_cell.length_b   1.000
_cell.length_c   1.000
_cell.angle_alpha   90.00
_cell.angle_beta   90.00
_cell.angle_gamma   90.00
#
_symmetry.space_group_name_H-M   'P 1'
#
loop_
_entity.id
_entity.type
_entity.pdbx_description
1 polymer ?
#
loop_
_entity_poly.entity_id
_entity_poly.type
_entity_poly.pdbx_seq_one_letter_code
_entity_poly.pdbx_strand_id
1 'polypeptide(L)'
;MISRRRLVRYLSSLPFLGGWAGANLLTDDASGATAAARAASDYRNYFQEMGLRPFINAHGTITALSGSRMPPEVRDAWNYATRHYVNLDAIQDKAGERIAEAIGCEYATVTSGAFSAMTLGLAGVMCGMDEEKVRQLPNTDGLKDEVIVLKP
;
A
#
# COMPACT_ATOMS: atom_id res chain seq x y z
N MET A 1 29.22 21.16 -5.79
CA MET A 1 27.84 20.69 -5.56
C MET A 1 26.87 21.83 -5.92
N ILE A 2 26.20 21.73 -7.06
CA ILE A 2 25.30 22.80 -7.56
C ILE A 2 23.96 22.65 -6.88
N SER A 3 23.47 23.72 -6.21
CA SER A 3 22.18 23.66 -5.51
C SER A 3 21.02 23.58 -6.51
N ARG A 4 19.95 22.83 -6.18
CA ARG A 4 18.74 22.65 -7.01
C ARG A 4 18.16 23.99 -7.51
N ARG A 5 18.27 25.08 -6.74
CA ARG A 5 17.81 26.44 -7.12
C ARG A 5 18.66 27.06 -8.21
N ARG A 6 19.95 26.74 -8.31
CA ARG A 6 20.82 27.22 -9.40
C ARG A 6 20.58 26.46 -10.70
N LEU A 7 20.29 25.14 -10.62
CA LEU A 7 19.98 24.31 -11.79
C LEU A 7 18.69 24.80 -12.48
N VAL A 8 17.64 25.12 -11.71
CA VAL A 8 16.38 25.64 -12.25
C VAL A 8 16.55 27.00 -12.93
N ARG A 9 17.38 27.88 -12.37
CA ARG A 9 17.68 29.18 -13.00
C ARG A 9 18.51 29.06 -14.29
N TYR A 10 19.38 28.04 -14.38
CA TYR A 10 20.16 27.79 -15.62
C TYR A 10 19.29 27.19 -16.72
N LEU A 11 18.33 26.35 -16.40
CA LEU A 11 17.38 25.76 -17.37
C LEU A 11 16.37 26.78 -17.90
N SER A 12 16.00 27.78 -17.12
CA SER A 12 15.08 28.85 -17.55
C SER A 12 15.72 29.97 -18.38
N SER A 13 17.07 29.99 -18.49
CA SER A 13 17.81 31.00 -19.27
C SER A 13 18.26 30.53 -20.64
N LEU A 14 17.89 29.32 -21.08
CA LEU A 14 18.20 28.81 -22.42
C LEU A 14 17.08 29.24 -23.40
N PRO A 15 17.35 30.19 -24.32
CA PRO A 15 16.32 30.78 -25.18
C PRO A 15 15.77 29.86 -26.26
N PHE A 16 16.27 28.63 -26.38
CA PHE A 16 15.91 27.70 -27.46
C PHE A 16 15.00 26.54 -27.05
N LEU A 17 14.74 26.32 -25.74
CA LEU A 17 13.88 25.26 -25.24
C LEU A 17 12.50 25.76 -24.75
N GLY A 18 12.31 27.07 -24.65
CA GLY A 18 11.08 27.66 -24.10
C GLY A 18 9.89 27.74 -25.06
N GLY A 19 10.12 27.68 -26.36
CA GLY A 19 9.06 27.93 -27.33
C GLY A 19 8.35 26.69 -27.88
N TRP A 20 9.02 25.56 -27.90
CA TRP A 20 8.43 24.34 -28.51
C TRP A 20 8.00 23.29 -27.49
N ALA A 21 8.66 23.19 -26.37
CA ALA A 21 8.27 22.26 -25.31
C ALA A 21 7.11 22.80 -24.44
N GLY A 22 6.97 24.13 -24.34
CA GLY A 22 5.90 24.74 -23.54
C GLY A 22 4.50 24.61 -24.15
N ALA A 23 4.38 24.58 -25.47
CA ALA A 23 3.07 24.51 -26.14
C ALA A 23 2.45 23.10 -26.09
N ASN A 24 3.25 22.05 -26.10
CA ASN A 24 2.74 20.67 -26.02
C ASN A 24 2.52 20.17 -24.59
N LEU A 25 3.29 20.70 -23.60
CA LEU A 25 3.08 20.36 -22.19
C LEU A 25 1.79 20.98 -21.60
N LEU A 26 1.37 22.15 -22.13
CA LEU A 26 0.16 22.80 -21.65
C LEU A 26 -1.13 22.27 -22.30
N THR A 27 -1.05 21.61 -23.46
CA THR A 27 -2.22 21.04 -24.15
C THR A 27 -2.53 19.61 -23.69
N ASP A 28 -1.54 18.80 -23.33
CA ASP A 28 -1.76 17.44 -22.82
C ASP A 28 -2.24 17.43 -21.36
N ASP A 29 -1.73 18.35 -20.51
CA ASP A 29 -2.19 18.46 -19.14
C ASP A 29 -3.63 18.99 -19.02
N ALA A 30 -4.06 19.86 -19.91
CA ALA A 30 -5.44 20.37 -19.90
C ALA A 30 -6.45 19.31 -20.34
N SER A 31 -6.12 18.44 -21.28
CA SER A 31 -7.00 17.33 -21.70
C SER A 31 -7.02 16.21 -20.67
N GLY A 32 -5.90 15.90 -20.04
CA GLY A 32 -5.80 14.95 -18.95
C GLY A 32 -6.54 15.40 -17.69
N ALA A 33 -6.40 16.68 -17.33
CA ALA A 33 -7.10 17.25 -16.19
C ALA A 33 -8.62 17.32 -16.41
N THR A 34 -9.09 17.63 -17.62
CA THR A 34 -10.52 17.63 -17.95
C THR A 34 -11.09 16.22 -18.06
N ALA A 35 -10.34 15.24 -18.56
CA ALA A 35 -10.75 13.83 -18.58
C ALA A 35 -10.80 13.24 -17.15
N ALA A 36 -9.80 13.54 -16.30
CA ALA A 36 -9.80 13.16 -14.90
C ALA A 36 -10.92 13.84 -14.09
N ALA A 37 -11.21 15.11 -14.36
CA ALA A 37 -12.30 15.83 -13.73
C ALA A 37 -13.69 15.31 -14.19
N ARG A 38 -13.83 14.92 -15.44
CA ARG A 38 -15.06 14.27 -15.95
C ARG A 38 -15.24 12.86 -15.39
N ALA A 39 -14.16 12.05 -15.31
CA ALA A 39 -14.20 10.74 -14.67
C ALA A 39 -14.52 10.85 -13.17
N ALA A 40 -14.04 11.90 -12.50
CA ALA A 40 -14.36 12.16 -11.09
C ALA A 40 -15.82 12.59 -10.86
N SER A 41 -16.50 13.16 -11.88
CA SER A 41 -17.90 13.60 -11.77
C SER A 41 -18.91 12.48 -11.91
N ASP A 42 -18.51 11.31 -12.44
CA ASP A 42 -19.40 10.17 -12.70
C ASP A 42 -19.38 9.11 -11.58
N TYR A 43 -18.54 9.32 -10.55
CA TYR A 43 -18.49 8.43 -9.39
C TYR A 43 -19.50 8.88 -8.32
N ARG A 44 -20.37 7.93 -7.95
CA ARG A 44 -21.25 8.07 -6.78
C ARG A 44 -20.44 8.48 -5.55
N ASN A 45 -20.78 9.61 -4.94
CA ASN A 45 -20.07 10.13 -3.77
C ASN A 45 -20.68 9.57 -2.47
N TYR A 46 -20.24 8.39 -2.07
CA TYR A 46 -20.71 7.71 -0.88
C TYR A 46 -20.49 8.51 0.41
N PHE A 47 -19.44 9.30 0.51
CA PHE A 47 -19.19 10.14 1.69
C PHE A 47 -20.23 11.25 1.82
N GLN A 48 -20.57 11.88 0.70
CA GLN A 48 -21.60 12.92 0.71
C GLN A 48 -22.98 12.36 1.05
N GLU A 49 -23.32 11.16 0.57
CA GLU A 49 -24.56 10.47 0.94
C GLU A 49 -24.65 10.13 2.43
N MET A 50 -23.52 9.83 3.06
CA MET A 50 -23.42 9.58 4.50
C MET A 50 -23.26 10.88 5.33
N GLY A 51 -23.29 12.05 4.71
CA GLY A 51 -23.07 13.32 5.39
C GLY A 51 -21.63 13.55 5.86
N LEU A 52 -20.66 12.81 5.32
CA LEU A 52 -19.25 12.90 5.68
C LEU A 52 -18.51 13.87 4.75
N ARG A 53 -17.67 14.72 5.34
CA ARG A 53 -16.83 15.63 4.58
C ARG A 53 -15.39 15.08 4.49
N PRO A 54 -14.90 14.75 3.29
CA PRO A 54 -13.50 14.37 3.12
C PRO A 54 -12.57 15.53 3.50
N PHE A 55 -11.39 15.18 3.99
CA PHE A 55 -10.34 16.15 4.32
C PHE A 55 -9.01 15.77 3.68
N ILE A 56 -8.09 16.73 3.60
CA ILE A 56 -6.72 16.48 3.14
C ILE A 56 -5.90 16.05 4.36
N ASN A 57 -5.41 14.82 4.35
CA ASN A 57 -4.52 14.32 5.39
C ASN A 57 -3.10 14.88 5.18
N ALA A 58 -2.72 15.88 5.95
CA ALA A 58 -1.38 16.46 5.97
C ALA A 58 -0.49 15.89 7.10
N HIS A 59 -0.99 14.93 7.88
CA HIS A 59 -0.29 14.37 9.05
C HIS A 59 0.50 13.10 8.73
N GLY A 60 0.40 12.58 7.53
CA GLY A 60 1.10 11.37 7.09
C GLY A 60 0.29 10.08 7.25
N THR A 61 0.97 8.97 7.52
CA THR A 61 0.42 7.61 7.47
C THR A 61 -0.20 7.13 8.78
N ILE A 62 -0.76 8.02 9.58
CA ILE A 62 -1.38 7.67 10.86
C ILE A 62 -2.68 6.92 10.63
N THR A 63 -2.80 5.72 11.20
CA THR A 63 -3.94 4.81 11.02
C THR A 63 -5.26 5.44 11.49
N ALA A 64 -5.27 6.24 12.55
CA ALA A 64 -6.45 6.95 13.02
C ALA A 64 -7.03 7.94 11.99
N LEU A 65 -6.21 8.38 11.03
CA LEU A 65 -6.61 9.24 9.91
C LEU A 65 -6.69 8.48 8.58
N SER A 66 -7.01 7.19 8.63
CA SER A 66 -7.15 6.27 7.48
C SER A 66 -5.81 5.88 6.79
N GLY A 67 -4.66 6.24 7.36
CA GLY A 67 -3.36 5.86 6.81
C GLY A 67 -3.07 6.47 5.44
N SER A 68 -2.46 5.70 4.55
CA SER A 68 -2.12 6.11 3.18
C SER A 68 -3.24 5.78 2.20
N ARG A 69 -3.38 6.60 1.18
CA ARG A 69 -4.23 6.26 0.02
C ARG A 69 -3.57 5.16 -0.80
N MET A 70 -4.39 4.26 -1.31
CA MET A 70 -3.93 3.18 -2.17
C MET A 70 -3.38 3.75 -3.51
N PRO A 71 -2.15 3.39 -3.92
CA PRO A 71 -1.60 3.77 -5.22
C PRO A 71 -2.48 3.27 -6.39
N PRO A 72 -2.44 3.93 -7.56
CA PRO A 72 -3.24 3.52 -8.71
C PRO A 72 -3.02 2.06 -9.11
N GLU A 73 -1.78 1.61 -9.15
CA GLU A 73 -1.39 0.26 -9.56
C GLU A 73 -1.98 -0.81 -8.62
N VAL A 74 -2.02 -0.51 -7.32
CA VAL A 74 -2.62 -1.40 -6.32
C VAL A 74 -4.15 -1.45 -6.48
N ARG A 75 -4.80 -0.30 -6.78
CA ARG A 75 -6.23 -0.28 -7.07
C ARG A 75 -6.59 -1.08 -8.32
N ASP A 76 -5.77 -0.99 -9.35
CA ASP A 76 -5.99 -1.71 -10.60
C ASP A 76 -5.84 -3.23 -10.38
N ALA A 77 -4.83 -3.66 -9.62
CA ALA A 77 -4.68 -5.05 -9.20
C ALA A 77 -5.87 -5.54 -8.36
N TRP A 78 -6.34 -4.72 -7.42
CA TRP A 78 -7.54 -5.02 -6.64
C TRP A 78 -8.77 -5.17 -7.54
N ASN A 79 -9.03 -4.20 -8.43
CA ASN A 79 -10.17 -4.25 -9.35
C ASN A 79 -10.11 -5.46 -10.28
N TYR A 80 -8.92 -5.88 -10.69
CA TYR A 80 -8.73 -7.11 -11.44
C TYR A 80 -9.08 -8.34 -10.60
N ALA A 81 -8.55 -8.43 -9.39
CA ALA A 81 -8.74 -9.57 -8.51
C ALA A 81 -10.22 -9.80 -8.14
N THR A 82 -11.01 -8.73 -7.97
CA THR A 82 -12.44 -8.85 -7.64
C THR A 82 -13.29 -9.54 -8.70
N ARG A 83 -12.76 -9.74 -9.89
CA ARG A 83 -13.48 -10.36 -11.03
C ARG A 83 -13.08 -11.81 -11.28
N HIS A 84 -12.17 -12.37 -10.47
CA HIS A 84 -11.61 -13.70 -10.71
C HIS A 84 -11.59 -14.51 -9.43
N TYR A 85 -11.83 -15.81 -9.58
CA TYR A 85 -11.65 -16.77 -8.50
C TYR A 85 -10.31 -17.47 -8.68
N VAL A 86 -9.57 -17.58 -7.58
CA VAL A 86 -8.29 -18.30 -7.52
C VAL A 86 -8.26 -19.17 -6.27
N ASN A 87 -7.42 -20.20 -6.28
CA ASN A 87 -7.17 -20.98 -5.09
C ASN A 87 -6.44 -20.12 -4.05
N LEU A 88 -7.00 -20.02 -2.84
CA LEU A 88 -6.47 -19.13 -1.80
C LEU A 88 -5.10 -19.57 -1.28
N ASP A 89 -4.87 -20.86 -1.13
CA ASP A 89 -3.58 -21.37 -0.68
C ASP A 89 -2.50 -21.06 -1.72
N ALA A 90 -2.80 -21.33 -2.99
CA ALA A 90 -1.87 -21.07 -4.09
C ALA A 90 -1.51 -19.59 -4.25
N ILE A 91 -2.48 -18.67 -4.09
CA ILE A 91 -2.17 -17.23 -4.16
C ILE A 91 -1.38 -16.77 -2.94
N GLN A 92 -1.65 -17.33 -1.77
CA GLN A 92 -0.93 -17.02 -0.54
C GLN A 92 0.55 -17.43 -0.66
N ASP A 93 0.80 -18.65 -1.14
CA ASP A 93 2.16 -19.15 -1.37
C ASP A 93 2.91 -18.30 -2.39
N LYS A 94 2.30 -18.03 -3.54
CA LYS A 94 2.94 -17.23 -4.58
C LYS A 94 3.18 -15.77 -4.18
N ALA A 95 2.28 -15.16 -3.41
CA ALA A 95 2.49 -13.84 -2.84
C ALA A 95 3.63 -13.86 -1.81
N GLY A 96 3.67 -14.88 -0.95
CA GLY A 96 4.72 -15.09 0.03
C GLY A 96 6.09 -15.27 -0.61
N GLU A 97 6.22 -16.15 -1.60
CA GLU A 97 7.47 -16.35 -2.37
C GLU A 97 7.98 -15.02 -2.95
N ARG A 98 7.10 -14.25 -3.59
CA ARG A 98 7.48 -12.99 -4.23
C ARG A 98 7.91 -11.91 -3.24
N ILE A 99 7.24 -11.84 -2.08
CA ILE A 99 7.62 -10.92 -1.01
C ILE A 99 8.95 -11.35 -0.39
N ALA A 100 9.13 -12.64 -0.13
CA ALA A 100 10.36 -13.20 0.43
C ALA A 100 11.57 -12.90 -0.47
N GLU A 101 11.43 -13.09 -1.78
CA GLU A 101 12.44 -12.73 -2.78
C GLU A 101 12.78 -11.23 -2.75
N ALA A 102 11.76 -10.37 -2.71
CA ALA A 102 11.95 -8.92 -2.72
C ALA A 102 12.63 -8.37 -1.47
N ILE A 103 12.41 -9.02 -0.31
CA ILE A 103 12.97 -8.60 0.99
C ILE A 103 14.28 -9.33 1.31
N GLY A 104 14.53 -10.48 0.68
CA GLY A 104 15.68 -11.34 0.94
C GLY A 104 15.52 -12.20 2.21
N CYS A 105 14.31 -12.70 2.48
CA CYS A 105 14.02 -13.61 3.59
C CYS A 105 13.60 -15.00 3.07
N GLU A 106 13.58 -15.99 3.96
CA GLU A 106 13.27 -17.38 3.59
C GLU A 106 11.79 -17.59 3.25
N TYR A 107 10.90 -16.88 3.96
CA TYR A 107 9.46 -17.02 3.80
C TYR A 107 8.73 -15.73 4.18
N ALA A 108 7.59 -15.49 3.54
CA ALA A 108 6.68 -14.42 3.90
C ALA A 108 5.23 -14.87 3.74
N THR A 109 4.33 -14.25 4.49
CA THR A 109 2.90 -14.50 4.39
C THR A 109 2.13 -13.18 4.44
N VAL A 110 0.99 -13.14 3.77
CA VAL A 110 0.11 -11.97 3.75
C VAL A 110 -1.05 -12.19 4.70
N THR A 111 -1.35 -11.21 5.53
CA THR A 111 -2.43 -11.27 6.51
C THR A 111 -3.37 -10.07 6.40
N SER A 112 -4.51 -10.13 7.06
CA SER A 112 -5.51 -9.05 7.06
C SER A 112 -5.13 -7.81 7.89
N GLY A 113 -3.88 -7.72 8.34
CA GLY A 113 -3.36 -6.57 9.09
C GLY A 113 -2.30 -6.96 10.11
N ALA A 114 -1.68 -5.96 10.72
CA ALA A 114 -0.56 -6.14 11.64
C ALA A 114 -0.89 -7.03 12.86
N PHE A 115 -2.08 -6.90 13.44
CA PHE A 115 -2.50 -7.75 14.55
C PHE A 115 -2.59 -9.22 14.15
N SER A 116 -3.17 -9.53 13.00
CA SER A 116 -3.23 -10.88 12.47
C SER A 116 -1.81 -11.42 12.18
N ALA A 117 -0.93 -10.60 11.62
CA ALA A 117 0.47 -10.95 11.37
C ALA A 117 1.22 -11.30 12.67
N MET A 118 1.05 -10.49 13.70
CA MET A 118 1.67 -10.73 15.02
C MET A 118 1.12 -12.00 15.66
N THR A 119 -0.19 -12.20 15.63
CA THR A 119 -0.84 -13.39 16.21
C THR A 119 -0.40 -14.67 15.50
N LEU A 120 -0.43 -14.69 14.16
CA LEU A 120 -0.03 -15.85 13.39
C LEU A 120 1.47 -16.12 13.49
N GLY A 121 2.29 -15.08 13.45
CA GLY A 121 3.73 -15.21 13.63
C GLY A 121 4.09 -15.78 15.00
N LEU A 122 3.47 -15.29 16.07
CA LEU A 122 3.67 -15.80 17.41
C LEU A 122 3.22 -17.27 17.52
N ALA A 123 2.03 -17.58 17.02
CA ALA A 123 1.51 -18.95 16.99
C ALA A 123 2.46 -19.90 16.24
N GLY A 124 2.99 -19.46 15.09
CA GLY A 124 3.97 -20.24 14.33
C GLY A 124 5.26 -20.51 15.09
N VAL A 125 5.78 -19.51 15.83
CA VAL A 125 6.99 -19.69 16.68
C VAL A 125 6.73 -20.63 17.86
N MET A 126 5.51 -20.58 18.43
CA MET A 126 5.14 -21.41 19.57
C MET A 126 4.91 -22.87 19.18
N CYS A 127 4.25 -23.09 18.05
CA CYS A 127 3.79 -24.42 17.64
C CYS A 127 4.74 -25.10 16.65
N GLY A 128 5.47 -24.33 15.85
CA GLY A 128 6.21 -24.85 14.72
C GLY A 128 5.29 -25.58 13.73
N MET A 129 5.68 -26.76 13.27
CA MET A 129 4.90 -27.62 12.38
C MET A 129 4.10 -28.71 13.12
N ASP A 130 3.96 -28.58 14.43
CA ASP A 130 3.29 -29.57 15.28
C ASP A 130 1.78 -29.29 15.32
N GLU A 131 1.01 -30.13 14.64
CA GLU A 131 -0.45 -29.99 14.55
C GLU A 131 -1.17 -30.11 15.92
N GLU A 132 -0.65 -30.88 16.84
CA GLU A 132 -1.26 -31.01 18.16
C GLU A 132 -1.16 -29.70 18.93
N LYS A 133 0.01 -29.05 18.87
CA LYS A 133 0.20 -27.71 19.46
C LYS A 133 -0.65 -26.66 18.78
N VAL A 134 -0.80 -26.71 17.45
CA VAL A 134 -1.69 -25.79 16.72
C VAL A 134 -3.15 -25.95 17.18
N ARG A 135 -3.61 -27.19 17.34
CA ARG A 135 -4.98 -27.47 17.83
C ARG A 135 -5.18 -27.10 19.30
N GLN A 136 -4.12 -27.10 20.10
CA GLN A 136 -4.16 -26.74 21.50
C GLN A 136 -4.43 -25.24 21.71
N LEU A 137 -3.99 -24.39 20.78
CA LEU A 137 -4.21 -22.93 20.89
C LEU A 137 -5.71 -22.61 21.00
N PRO A 138 -6.10 -21.66 21.84
CA PRO A 138 -5.28 -20.66 22.55
C PRO A 138 -4.70 -21.12 23.90
N ASN A 139 -4.86 -22.37 24.31
CA ASN A 139 -4.22 -22.88 25.53
C ASN A 139 -2.71 -23.04 25.27
N THR A 140 -1.88 -22.38 26.09
CA THR A 140 -0.43 -22.32 25.98
C THR A 140 0.31 -23.24 26.96
N ASP A 141 -0.40 -24.11 27.69
CA ASP A 141 0.21 -24.99 28.68
C ASP A 141 1.33 -25.84 28.06
N GLY A 142 2.54 -25.70 28.58
CA GLY A 142 3.71 -26.41 28.07
C GLY A 142 4.33 -25.86 26.78
N LEU A 143 3.81 -24.78 26.25
CA LEU A 143 4.39 -24.06 25.11
C LEU A 143 5.28 -22.89 25.58
N LYS A 144 6.12 -22.38 24.67
CA LYS A 144 6.88 -21.15 24.91
C LYS A 144 5.94 -19.97 24.70
N ASP A 145 5.48 -19.32 25.77
CA ASP A 145 4.48 -18.27 25.73
C ASP A 145 4.95 -16.90 26.25
N GLU A 146 6.25 -16.78 26.55
CA GLU A 146 6.85 -15.52 26.96
C GLU A 146 7.28 -14.66 25.78
N VAL A 147 6.82 -13.41 25.76
CA VAL A 147 7.18 -12.42 24.73
C VAL A 147 7.89 -11.25 25.38
N ILE A 148 9.13 -11.00 24.96
CA ILE A 148 9.94 -9.86 25.41
C ILE A 148 9.65 -8.66 24.51
N VAL A 149 9.17 -7.56 25.10
CA VAL A 149 8.95 -6.30 24.40
C VAL A 149 9.74 -5.18 25.06
N LEU A 150 10.22 -4.23 24.25
CA LEU A 150 10.84 -3.02 24.78
C LEU A 150 9.76 -2.16 25.42
N LYS A 151 10.05 -1.69 26.63
CA LYS A 151 9.17 -0.72 27.31
C LYS A 151 9.32 0.63 26.59
N PRO A 152 8.20 1.29 26.15
CA PRO A 152 8.26 2.60 25.55
C PRO A 152 8.71 3.68 26.52
#